data_77375572654dad75a6f92729f9f7bf37
#
_entry.id   77375572654dad75a6f92729f9f7bf37
#
_cell.length_a   1.000
_cell.length_b   1.000
_cell.length_c   1.000
_cell.angle_alpha   90.00
_cell.angle_beta   90.00
_cell.angle_gamma   90.00
#
_symmetry.space_group_name_H-M   'P 1'
#
loop_
_entity.id
_entity.type
_entity.pdbx_description
1 polymer ?
#
loop_
_entity_poly.entity_id
_entity_poly.type
_entity_poly.pdbx_seq_one_letter_code
_entity_poly.pdbx_strand_id
1 'polypeptide(L)'
;MQWTALIIIVVPEVVLGMVGASRSGSDMSWLTASGALLASVIQPVIGALSDRSLHPSGRRRPYMVVGVLGTMAALVAMGLAPGFALFLLFYLFLQVFANLASAPYQALIPDVVLFEQRGVASGYMGLMSQAAIIGGVLLPTFFSVRLTFDVLAALQLLGLIVTLVGVPEVPLTDHSPSWHFRAFLKAFWIPPRQHADWWWVFLTRLLVMLGFSTLEYYLYYYLHFVQHLKNPNPMLDQALIAVTLASLLSVLTAGWLSDRFQRRKIMVSLGGLVMGAAALGFVFTKSLTMVTIFALMFGLGYGTYLSTDWALAVDVLPPTNNAAKDMGLWSISQTVAQTAATALAGVFLTFAVVRWGNALAYRGLFVMTFAYFLLGSVLVTRVRKVR
;
A
#
# COMPACT_ATOMS: atom_id res chain seq x y z
N MET A 1 2.99 4.82 8.70
CA MET A 1 2.73 5.92 9.67
C MET A 1 2.58 7.27 8.97
N GLN A 2 3.59 7.77 8.27
CA GLN A 2 3.57 9.09 7.60
C GLN A 2 2.34 9.26 6.70
N TRP A 3 2.07 8.35 5.78
CA TRP A 3 0.93 8.46 4.85
C TRP A 3 -0.43 8.43 5.54
N THR A 4 -0.60 7.59 6.56
CA THR A 4 -1.84 7.50 7.34
C THR A 4 -2.10 8.79 8.11
N ALA A 5 -1.10 9.28 8.86
CA ALA A 5 -1.21 10.54 9.59
C ALA A 5 -1.53 11.71 8.64
N LEU A 6 -0.77 11.82 7.54
CA LEU A 6 -0.90 12.94 6.61
C LEU A 6 -2.21 12.92 5.84
N ILE A 7 -2.48 11.84 5.09
CA ILE A 7 -3.58 11.83 4.12
C ILE A 7 -4.95 11.74 4.78
N ILE A 8 -5.05 11.03 5.92
CA ILE A 8 -6.35 10.79 6.56
C ILE A 8 -6.72 11.94 7.50
N ILE A 9 -5.76 12.55 8.21
CA ILE A 9 -6.06 13.50 9.28
C ILE A 9 -5.45 14.87 9.01
N VAL A 10 -4.12 14.97 8.94
CA VAL A 10 -3.41 16.25 8.99
C VAL A 10 -3.62 17.09 7.74
N VAL A 11 -3.48 16.50 6.56
CA VAL A 11 -3.62 17.23 5.28
C VAL A 11 -5.05 17.74 5.07
N PRO A 12 -6.12 16.94 5.30
CA PRO A 12 -7.50 17.44 5.22
C PRO A 12 -7.76 18.62 6.17
N GLU A 13 -7.26 18.56 7.40
CA GLU A 13 -7.41 19.63 8.40
C GLU A 13 -6.69 20.91 7.97
N VAL A 14 -5.44 20.79 7.52
CA VAL A 14 -4.63 21.92 7.06
C VAL A 14 -5.22 22.54 5.80
N VAL A 15 -5.61 21.73 4.81
CA VAL A 15 -6.24 22.21 3.57
C VAL A 15 -7.55 22.94 3.88
N LEU A 16 -8.40 22.36 4.75
CA LEU A 16 -9.64 23.00 5.19
C LEU A 16 -9.38 24.36 5.83
N GLY A 17 -8.37 24.48 6.67
CA GLY A 17 -7.95 25.72 7.31
C GLY A 17 -7.41 26.78 6.34
N MET A 18 -6.72 26.35 5.27
CA MET A 18 -6.09 27.25 4.29
C MET A 18 -7.06 27.77 3.21
N VAL A 19 -7.97 26.92 2.71
CA VAL A 19 -8.79 27.25 1.54
C VAL A 19 -10.30 27.33 1.83
N GLY A 20 -10.71 26.95 3.05
CA GLY A 20 -12.10 26.93 3.49
C GLY A 20 -12.91 25.76 2.93
N ALA A 21 -14.12 25.59 3.46
CA ALA A 21 -14.96 24.41 3.16
C ALA A 21 -15.37 24.28 1.68
N SER A 22 -15.53 25.40 0.97
CA SER A 22 -16.00 25.40 -0.42
C SER A 22 -14.98 24.83 -1.42
N ARG A 23 -13.67 24.95 -1.13
CA ARG A 23 -12.58 24.51 -2.01
C ARG A 23 -11.81 23.32 -1.48
N SER A 24 -11.95 22.96 -0.21
CA SER A 24 -11.15 21.92 0.42
C SER A 24 -11.25 20.57 -0.30
N GLY A 25 -12.43 20.18 -0.79
CA GLY A 25 -12.62 18.93 -1.51
C GLY A 25 -11.91 18.89 -2.87
N SER A 26 -11.98 19.96 -3.66
CA SER A 26 -11.30 20.05 -4.96
C SER A 26 -9.78 20.10 -4.78
N ASP A 27 -9.31 20.91 -3.84
CA ASP A 27 -7.88 21.11 -3.61
C ASP A 27 -7.22 19.87 -2.99
N MET A 28 -7.93 19.14 -2.12
CA MET A 28 -7.51 17.83 -1.63
C MET A 28 -7.43 16.81 -2.77
N SER A 29 -8.39 16.81 -3.70
CA SER A 29 -8.36 15.91 -4.86
C SER A 29 -7.17 16.22 -5.78
N TRP A 30 -6.87 17.49 -6.05
CA TRP A 30 -5.70 17.89 -6.82
C TRP A 30 -4.39 17.49 -6.14
N LEU A 31 -4.29 17.70 -4.82
CA LEU A 31 -3.12 17.33 -4.03
C LEU A 31 -2.88 15.82 -4.09
N THR A 32 -3.90 15.02 -3.81
CA THR A 32 -3.77 13.55 -3.80
C THR A 32 -3.52 12.97 -5.19
N ALA A 33 -4.23 13.45 -6.21
CA ALA A 33 -4.07 12.98 -7.59
C ALA A 33 -2.68 13.31 -8.16
N SER A 34 -2.21 14.55 -7.97
CA SER A 34 -0.86 14.95 -8.44
C SER A 34 0.23 14.17 -7.72
N GLY A 35 0.09 13.94 -6.41
CA GLY A 35 1.01 13.12 -5.62
C GLY A 35 1.04 11.67 -6.08
N ALA A 36 -0.11 11.06 -6.34
CA ALA A 36 -0.21 9.68 -6.82
C ALA A 36 0.41 9.50 -8.21
N LEU A 37 0.16 10.44 -9.13
CA LEU A 37 0.80 10.44 -10.46
C LEU A 37 2.31 10.53 -10.34
N LEU A 38 2.80 11.46 -9.51
CA LEU A 38 4.23 11.64 -9.30
C LEU A 38 4.88 10.39 -8.70
N ALA A 39 4.26 9.79 -7.68
CA ALA A 39 4.72 8.57 -7.04
C ALA A 39 4.79 7.39 -8.03
N SER A 40 3.79 7.22 -8.88
CA SER A 40 3.73 6.11 -9.86
C SER A 40 4.87 6.17 -10.89
N VAL A 41 5.40 7.36 -11.19
CA VAL A 41 6.53 7.54 -12.09
C VAL A 41 7.86 7.46 -11.34
N ILE A 42 7.96 8.14 -10.20
CA ILE A 42 9.24 8.27 -9.46
C ILE A 42 9.69 6.93 -8.88
N GLN A 43 8.78 6.16 -8.30
CA GLN A 43 9.13 4.94 -7.59
C GLN A 43 9.88 3.93 -8.50
N PRO A 44 9.39 3.53 -9.69
CA PRO A 44 10.13 2.63 -10.56
C PRO A 44 11.39 3.27 -11.17
N VAL A 45 11.39 4.59 -11.45
CA VAL A 45 12.57 5.30 -11.96
C VAL A 45 13.70 5.24 -10.93
N ILE A 46 13.43 5.60 -9.70
CA ILE A 46 14.41 5.55 -8.61
C ILE A 46 14.85 4.12 -8.31
N GLY A 47 13.92 3.17 -8.35
CA GLY A 47 14.25 1.76 -8.24
C GLY A 47 15.32 1.37 -9.25
N ALA A 48 15.10 1.69 -10.52
CA ALA A 48 16.05 1.39 -11.59
C ALA A 48 17.41 2.13 -11.47
N LEU A 49 17.41 3.37 -10.97
CA LEU A 49 18.62 4.12 -10.71
C LEU A 49 19.43 3.51 -9.55
N SER A 50 18.76 3.15 -8.46
CA SER A 50 19.41 2.53 -7.30
C SER A 50 19.96 1.14 -7.60
N ASP A 51 19.31 0.37 -8.49
CA ASP A 51 19.80 -0.93 -8.95
C ASP A 51 21.18 -0.86 -9.63
N ARG A 52 21.51 0.28 -10.22
CA ARG A 52 22.74 0.51 -11.00
C ARG A 52 23.80 1.32 -10.27
N SER A 53 23.52 1.73 -9.03
CA SER A 53 24.45 2.56 -8.28
C SER A 53 25.71 1.78 -7.89
N LEU A 54 26.86 2.35 -8.18
CA LEU A 54 28.20 1.84 -7.82
C LEU A 54 28.78 2.58 -6.60
N HIS A 55 27.95 3.18 -5.77
CA HIS A 55 28.42 3.97 -4.64
C HIS A 55 29.14 3.09 -3.60
N PRO A 56 30.29 3.53 -3.05
CA PRO A 56 31.09 2.73 -2.13
C PRO A 56 30.38 2.35 -0.82
N SER A 57 29.38 3.13 -0.38
CA SER A 57 28.60 2.80 0.81
C SER A 57 27.46 1.80 0.56
N GLY A 58 27.35 1.25 -0.63
CA GLY A 58 26.27 0.38 -1.08
C GLY A 58 25.36 1.04 -2.11
N ARG A 59 24.61 0.23 -2.87
CA ARG A 59 23.79 0.72 -3.97
C ARG A 59 22.49 1.40 -3.53
N ARG A 60 21.95 1.02 -2.35
CA ARG A 60 20.65 1.52 -1.82
C ARG A 60 20.80 2.69 -0.85
N ARG A 61 21.83 2.65 0.00
CA ARG A 61 22.05 3.62 1.08
C ARG A 61 22.04 5.07 0.63
N PRO A 62 22.71 5.50 -0.44
CA PRO A 62 22.72 6.91 -0.84
C PRO A 62 21.31 7.45 -1.14
N TYR A 63 20.50 6.66 -1.83
CA TYR A 63 19.13 7.03 -2.17
C TYR A 63 18.24 7.10 -0.95
N MET A 64 18.38 6.15 0.00
CA MET A 64 17.64 6.16 1.26
C MET A 64 18.01 7.39 2.11
N VAL A 65 19.31 7.71 2.21
CA VAL A 65 19.76 8.88 2.97
C VAL A 65 19.22 10.17 2.39
N VAL A 66 19.42 10.40 1.08
CA VAL A 66 18.92 11.61 0.40
C VAL A 66 17.40 11.68 0.45
N GLY A 67 16.73 10.54 0.24
CA GLY A 67 15.28 10.44 0.28
C GLY A 67 14.70 10.77 1.65
N VAL A 68 15.26 10.23 2.73
CA VAL A 68 14.78 10.51 4.09
C VAL A 68 15.07 11.95 4.49
N LEU A 69 16.28 12.45 4.25
CA LEU A 69 16.60 13.86 4.59
C LEU A 69 15.73 14.85 3.82
N GLY A 70 15.48 14.59 2.52
CA GLY A 70 14.55 15.40 1.74
C GLY A 70 13.10 15.29 2.21
N THR A 71 12.65 14.08 2.62
CA THR A 71 11.34 13.85 3.23
C THR A 71 11.18 14.66 4.52
N MET A 72 12.20 14.64 5.40
CA MET A 72 12.21 15.44 6.63
C MET A 72 12.11 16.93 6.35
N ALA A 73 12.92 17.44 5.42
CA ALA A 73 12.88 18.85 5.04
C ALA A 73 11.50 19.24 4.46
N ALA A 74 10.91 18.39 3.64
CA ALA A 74 9.58 18.61 3.09
C ALA A 74 8.48 18.61 4.17
N LEU A 75 8.54 17.68 5.14
CA LEU A 75 7.60 17.63 6.28
C LEU A 75 7.65 18.90 7.11
N VAL A 76 8.86 19.33 7.50
CA VAL A 76 9.04 20.57 8.26
C VAL A 76 8.54 21.78 7.45
N ALA A 77 8.86 21.84 6.14
CA ALA A 77 8.41 22.92 5.28
C ALA A 77 6.88 22.95 5.12
N MET A 78 6.22 21.78 5.04
CA MET A 78 4.75 21.68 5.05
C MET A 78 4.14 22.24 6.33
N GLY A 79 4.74 21.94 7.49
CA GLY A 79 4.32 22.48 8.79
C GLY A 79 4.48 24.00 8.93
N LEU A 80 5.30 24.62 8.09
CA LEU A 80 5.57 26.06 8.06
C LEU A 80 4.91 26.78 6.86
N ALA A 81 4.21 26.07 5.98
CA ALA A 81 3.66 26.64 4.76
C ALA A 81 2.59 27.70 5.04
N PRO A 82 2.73 28.94 4.55
CA PRO A 82 1.80 30.04 4.82
C PRO A 82 0.51 29.96 3.99
N GLY A 83 0.41 29.06 3.01
CA GLY A 83 -0.75 28.93 2.14
C GLY A 83 -0.69 27.70 1.24
N PHE A 84 -1.83 27.39 0.63
CA PHE A 84 -2.04 26.12 -0.11
C PHE A 84 -1.05 25.89 -1.24
N ALA A 85 -0.67 26.90 -2.02
CA ALA A 85 0.27 26.73 -3.14
C ALA A 85 1.65 26.22 -2.69
N LEU A 86 2.22 26.81 -1.62
CA LEU A 86 3.47 26.34 -1.04
C LEU A 86 3.31 24.99 -0.34
N PHE A 87 2.19 24.76 0.31
CA PHE A 87 1.87 23.48 0.92
C PHE A 87 1.82 22.36 -0.13
N LEU A 88 1.15 22.59 -1.26
CA LEU A 88 1.12 21.66 -2.40
C LEU A 88 2.52 21.42 -2.96
N LEU A 89 3.31 22.46 -3.13
CA LEU A 89 4.70 22.33 -3.62
C LEU A 89 5.53 21.45 -2.68
N PHE A 90 5.47 21.68 -1.37
CA PHE A 90 6.20 20.87 -0.39
C PHE A 90 5.65 19.45 -0.30
N TYR A 91 4.35 19.24 -0.49
CA TYR A 91 3.77 17.91 -0.60
C TYR A 91 4.27 17.15 -1.83
N LEU A 92 4.46 17.82 -2.97
CA LEU A 92 5.05 17.20 -4.17
C LEU A 92 6.53 16.84 -3.94
N PHE A 93 7.29 17.71 -3.25
CA PHE A 93 8.65 17.36 -2.81
C PHE A 93 8.66 16.17 -1.85
N LEU A 94 7.72 16.13 -0.91
CA LEU A 94 7.52 14.98 -0.03
C LEU A 94 7.32 13.69 -0.83
N GLN A 95 6.48 13.72 -1.85
CA GLN A 95 6.24 12.56 -2.72
C GLN A 95 7.52 12.11 -3.43
N VAL A 96 8.30 13.05 -3.98
CA VAL A 96 9.57 12.74 -4.65
C VAL A 96 10.53 12.04 -3.70
N PHE A 97 10.82 12.68 -2.56
CA PHE A 97 11.83 12.20 -1.62
C PHE A 97 11.40 10.94 -0.86
N ALA A 98 10.12 10.83 -0.50
CA ALA A 98 9.61 9.61 0.12
C ALA A 98 9.70 8.39 -0.82
N ASN A 99 9.44 8.57 -2.12
CA ASN A 99 9.61 7.49 -3.10
C ASN A 99 11.10 7.24 -3.42
N LEU A 100 11.96 8.28 -3.33
CA LEU A 100 13.42 8.13 -3.43
C LEU A 100 13.97 7.21 -2.32
N ALA A 101 13.39 7.25 -1.12
CA ALA A 101 13.76 6.37 -0.02
C ALA A 101 13.08 5.00 -0.13
N SER A 102 11.77 4.95 -0.43
CA SER A 102 10.97 3.74 -0.32
C SER A 102 11.28 2.70 -1.40
N ALA A 103 11.60 3.11 -2.64
CA ALA A 103 11.90 2.18 -3.72
C ALA A 103 13.14 1.31 -3.43
N PRO A 104 14.32 1.89 -3.03
CA PRO A 104 15.46 1.10 -2.60
C PRO A 104 15.20 0.28 -1.33
N TYR A 105 14.45 0.83 -0.36
CA TYR A 105 14.08 0.12 0.87
C TYR A 105 13.31 -1.17 0.59
N GLN A 106 12.35 -1.14 -0.33
CA GLN A 106 11.58 -2.33 -0.71
C GLN A 106 12.44 -3.43 -1.31
N ALA A 107 13.56 -3.09 -1.93
CA ALA A 107 14.49 -4.05 -2.52
C ALA A 107 15.46 -4.68 -1.50
N LEU A 108 15.52 -4.22 -0.25
CA LEU A 108 16.39 -4.80 0.76
C LEU A 108 16.05 -6.27 1.04
N ILE A 109 14.77 -6.64 1.08
CA ILE A 109 14.36 -8.04 1.32
C ILE A 109 14.93 -8.98 0.26
N PRO A 110 14.71 -8.77 -1.06
CA PRO A 110 15.29 -9.66 -2.07
C PRO A 110 16.82 -9.62 -2.11
N ASP A 111 17.45 -8.50 -1.70
CA ASP A 111 18.90 -8.32 -1.77
C ASP A 111 19.64 -8.97 -0.59
N VAL A 112 19.05 -8.98 0.61
CA VAL A 112 19.75 -9.31 1.88
C VAL A 112 19.19 -10.55 2.57
N VAL A 113 17.89 -10.86 2.37
CA VAL A 113 17.22 -11.94 3.11
C VAL A 113 17.27 -13.25 2.34
N LEU A 114 17.69 -14.34 3.04
CA LEU A 114 17.68 -15.68 2.49
C LEU A 114 16.26 -16.10 2.08
N PHE A 115 16.17 -16.91 1.02
CA PHE A 115 14.89 -17.35 0.45
C PHE A 115 13.94 -17.94 1.49
N GLU A 116 14.48 -18.79 2.39
CA GLU A 116 13.72 -19.50 3.42
C GLU A 116 13.16 -18.57 4.51
N GLN A 117 13.70 -17.35 4.64
CA GLN A 117 13.32 -16.39 5.68
C GLN A 117 12.50 -15.19 5.13
N ARG A 118 12.27 -15.14 3.82
CA ARG A 118 11.58 -14.02 3.18
C ARG A 118 10.13 -13.84 3.66
N GLY A 119 9.45 -14.94 4.01
CA GLY A 119 8.09 -14.88 4.55
C GLY A 119 8.06 -14.24 5.94
N VAL A 120 8.98 -14.61 6.82
CA VAL A 120 9.12 -13.99 8.15
C VAL A 120 9.49 -12.50 8.02
N ALA A 121 10.46 -12.16 7.16
CA ALA A 121 10.85 -10.78 6.91
C ALA A 121 9.69 -9.94 6.37
N SER A 122 8.91 -10.50 5.44
CA SER A 122 7.70 -9.86 4.90
C SER A 122 6.61 -9.72 5.98
N GLY A 123 6.49 -10.71 6.88
CA GLY A 123 5.62 -10.65 8.06
C GLY A 123 5.99 -9.50 9.00
N TYR A 124 7.29 -9.29 9.29
CA TYR A 124 7.75 -8.13 10.06
C TYR A 124 7.47 -6.81 9.36
N MET A 125 7.64 -6.72 8.04
CA MET A 125 7.24 -5.52 7.28
C MET A 125 5.73 -5.26 7.36
N GLY A 126 4.91 -6.30 7.25
CA GLY A 126 3.47 -6.21 7.43
C GLY A 126 3.09 -5.73 8.84
N LEU A 127 3.70 -6.31 9.88
CA LEU A 127 3.52 -5.89 11.28
C LEU A 127 3.86 -4.40 11.47
N MET A 128 5.03 -3.97 10.99
CA MET A 128 5.44 -2.57 11.07
C MET A 128 4.51 -1.65 10.28
N SER A 129 3.97 -2.11 9.15
CA SER A 129 2.98 -1.35 8.37
C SER A 129 1.69 -1.14 9.15
N GLN A 130 1.18 -2.19 9.82
CA GLN A 130 -0.02 -2.10 10.65
C GLN A 130 0.19 -1.24 11.91
N ALA A 131 1.32 -1.43 12.60
CA ALA A 131 1.70 -0.57 13.73
C ALA A 131 1.83 0.89 13.30
N ALA A 132 2.34 1.13 12.09
CA ALA A 132 2.46 2.44 11.51
C ALA A 132 1.11 3.10 11.18
N ILE A 133 0.08 2.33 10.83
CA ILE A 133 -1.29 2.83 10.63
C ILE A 133 -1.84 3.32 11.98
N ILE A 134 -1.76 2.49 13.02
CA ILE A 134 -2.22 2.85 14.37
C ILE A 134 -1.49 4.10 14.88
N GLY A 135 -0.16 4.10 14.83
CA GLY A 135 0.63 5.25 15.24
C GLY A 135 0.33 6.51 14.41
N GLY A 136 0.05 6.35 13.10
CA GLY A 136 -0.31 7.47 12.23
C GLY A 136 -1.66 8.10 12.58
N VAL A 137 -2.62 7.31 13.04
CA VAL A 137 -3.92 7.82 13.53
C VAL A 137 -3.79 8.47 14.91
N LEU A 138 -2.99 7.86 15.80
CA LEU A 138 -2.84 8.37 17.17
C LEU A 138 -2.00 9.65 17.27
N LEU A 139 -0.98 9.81 16.42
CA LEU A 139 -0.10 10.97 16.49
C LEU A 139 -0.83 12.31 16.48
N PRO A 140 -1.74 12.59 15.52
CA PRO A 140 -2.45 13.88 15.48
C PRO A 140 -3.41 14.10 16.66
N THR A 141 -3.80 13.05 17.41
CA THR A 141 -4.65 13.18 18.59
C THR A 141 -3.89 13.69 19.82
N PHE A 142 -2.58 13.43 19.89
CA PHE A 142 -1.74 13.83 21.01
C PHE A 142 -0.91 15.08 20.73
N PHE A 143 -0.68 15.39 19.46
CA PHE A 143 0.21 16.49 19.06
C PHE A 143 -0.53 17.50 18.16
N SER A 144 -0.12 18.77 18.26
CA SER A 144 -0.60 19.78 17.31
C SER A 144 -0.17 19.43 15.88
N VAL A 145 -0.86 19.96 14.88
CA VAL A 145 -0.56 19.75 13.45
C VAL A 145 0.93 19.95 13.15
N ARG A 146 1.51 21.07 13.59
CA ARG A 146 2.93 21.36 13.38
C ARG A 146 3.84 20.32 14.03
N LEU A 147 3.58 20.00 15.30
CA LEU A 147 4.39 19.03 16.03
C LEU A 147 4.26 17.62 15.43
N THR A 148 3.12 17.30 14.84
CA THR A 148 2.94 16.03 14.11
C THR A 148 3.89 15.94 12.91
N PHE A 149 4.08 17.02 12.14
CA PHE A 149 5.08 17.05 11.06
C PHE A 149 6.50 16.83 11.58
N ASP A 150 6.85 17.51 12.68
CA ASP A 150 8.20 17.40 13.27
C ASP A 150 8.46 15.99 13.84
N VAL A 151 7.48 15.39 14.52
CA VAL A 151 7.56 14.01 15.04
C VAL A 151 7.67 13.00 13.89
N LEU A 152 6.90 13.15 12.81
CA LEU A 152 7.01 12.29 11.64
C LEU A 152 8.40 12.40 11.00
N ALA A 153 8.98 13.61 10.92
CA ALA A 153 10.33 13.81 10.42
C ALA A 153 11.37 13.10 11.33
N ALA A 154 11.25 13.23 12.65
CA ALA A 154 12.15 12.56 13.60
C ALA A 154 12.06 11.03 13.51
N LEU A 155 10.85 10.46 13.36
CA LEU A 155 10.63 9.02 13.18
C LEU A 155 11.22 8.49 11.86
N GLN A 156 11.19 9.30 10.80
CA GLN A 156 11.85 8.94 9.54
C GLN A 156 13.38 8.85 9.70
N LEU A 157 13.97 9.81 10.43
CA LEU A 157 15.40 9.79 10.73
C LEU A 157 15.78 8.58 11.57
N LEU A 158 15.01 8.28 12.62
CA LEU A 158 15.23 7.10 13.45
C LEU A 158 15.17 5.82 12.63
N GLY A 159 14.16 5.68 11.77
CA GLY A 159 14.03 4.53 10.86
C GLY A 159 15.22 4.40 9.91
N LEU A 160 15.72 5.51 9.37
CA LEU A 160 16.93 5.52 8.54
C LEU A 160 18.15 5.03 9.32
N ILE A 161 18.38 5.57 10.52
CA ILE A 161 19.53 5.18 11.36
C ILE A 161 19.48 3.68 11.67
N VAL A 162 18.31 3.18 12.11
CA VAL A 162 18.11 1.74 12.38
C VAL A 162 18.41 0.89 11.14
N THR A 163 17.95 1.33 9.97
CA THR A 163 18.18 0.60 8.71
C THR A 163 19.66 0.61 8.32
N LEU A 164 20.34 1.77 8.40
CA LEU A 164 21.76 1.89 8.03
C LEU A 164 22.69 1.09 8.95
N VAL A 165 22.33 1.00 10.23
CA VAL A 165 23.13 0.21 11.22
C VAL A 165 22.79 -1.27 11.14
N GLY A 166 21.50 -1.61 10.99
CA GLY A 166 21.02 -2.99 11.10
C GLY A 166 21.15 -3.83 9.82
N VAL A 167 21.21 -3.18 8.64
CA VAL A 167 21.23 -3.90 7.36
C VAL A 167 22.59 -3.75 6.68
N PRO A 168 23.40 -4.85 6.61
CA PRO A 168 24.64 -4.82 5.85
C PRO A 168 24.36 -4.74 4.36
N GLU A 169 25.04 -3.85 3.66
CA GLU A 169 24.95 -3.73 2.21
C GLU A 169 26.34 -3.86 1.59
N VAL A 170 26.47 -4.74 0.59
CA VAL A 170 27.71 -4.94 -0.14
C VAL A 170 27.70 -4.06 -1.40
N PRO A 171 28.75 -3.24 -1.62
CA PRO A 171 28.88 -2.47 -2.86
C PRO A 171 28.94 -3.38 -4.09
N LEU A 172 28.34 -2.95 -5.20
CA LEU A 172 28.53 -3.63 -6.47
C LEU A 172 29.93 -3.32 -7.00
N THR A 173 30.66 -4.36 -7.41
CA THR A 173 32.03 -4.25 -7.97
C THR A 173 32.03 -4.24 -9.49
N ASP A 174 30.96 -4.71 -10.14
CA ASP A 174 30.88 -4.80 -11.60
C ASP A 174 30.41 -3.49 -12.23
N HIS A 175 31.02 -3.16 -13.37
CA HIS A 175 30.67 -1.96 -14.13
C HIS A 175 29.22 -2.04 -14.63
N SER A 176 28.40 -1.11 -14.18
CA SER A 176 27.04 -0.92 -14.72
C SER A 176 27.10 -0.54 -16.21
N PRO A 177 26.32 -1.18 -17.10
CA PRO A 177 26.26 -0.80 -18.51
C PRO A 177 25.93 0.69 -18.68
N SER A 178 26.52 1.33 -19.69
CA SER A 178 26.29 2.75 -20.00
C SER A 178 24.79 3.09 -20.04
N TRP A 179 24.45 4.27 -19.48
CA TRP A 179 23.07 4.72 -19.38
C TRP A 179 22.54 5.18 -20.75
N HIS A 180 21.64 4.40 -21.36
CA HIS A 180 20.95 4.79 -22.59
C HIS A 180 19.47 4.94 -22.29
N PHE A 181 18.90 6.12 -22.46
CA PHE A 181 17.49 6.42 -22.16
C PHE A 181 16.50 5.46 -22.84
N ARG A 182 16.76 5.08 -24.10
CA ARG A 182 15.94 4.09 -24.81
C ARG A 182 16.04 2.69 -24.20
N ALA A 183 17.23 2.29 -23.76
CA ALA A 183 17.42 1.01 -23.05
C ALA A 183 16.75 1.06 -21.67
N PHE A 184 16.80 2.20 -21.00
CA PHE A 184 16.10 2.47 -19.76
C PHE A 184 14.59 2.32 -19.92
N LEU A 185 13.96 3.00 -20.89
CA LEU A 185 12.52 2.84 -21.16
C LEU A 185 12.13 1.39 -21.52
N LYS A 186 12.95 0.70 -22.33
CA LYS A 186 12.73 -0.73 -22.61
C LYS A 186 12.85 -1.61 -21.37
N ALA A 187 13.70 -1.23 -20.42
CA ALA A 187 13.85 -1.98 -19.17
C ALA A 187 12.63 -1.90 -18.26
N PHE A 188 11.73 -0.90 -18.43
CA PHE A 188 10.45 -0.85 -17.73
C PHE A 188 9.43 -1.88 -18.24
N TRP A 189 9.65 -2.39 -19.44
CA TRP A 189 8.81 -3.44 -19.99
C TRP A 189 9.35 -4.82 -19.58
N ILE A 190 8.61 -5.50 -18.73
CA ILE A 190 8.88 -6.90 -18.38
C ILE A 190 8.13 -7.77 -19.40
N PRO A 191 8.84 -8.52 -20.29
CA PRO A 191 8.18 -9.32 -21.32
C PRO A 191 7.25 -10.38 -20.71
N PRO A 192 5.92 -10.36 -20.97
CA PRO A 192 4.99 -11.30 -20.35
C PRO A 192 5.27 -12.78 -20.69
N ARG A 193 5.78 -13.05 -21.89
CA ARG A 193 6.10 -14.41 -22.32
C ARG A 193 7.28 -15.03 -21.57
N GLN A 194 8.25 -14.22 -21.13
CA GLN A 194 9.44 -14.69 -20.41
C GLN A 194 9.23 -14.68 -18.89
N HIS A 195 8.41 -13.78 -18.39
CA HIS A 195 8.16 -13.56 -16.95
C HIS A 195 6.66 -13.64 -16.63
N ALA A 196 5.98 -14.67 -17.13
CA ALA A 196 4.55 -14.83 -16.94
C ALA A 196 4.14 -14.91 -15.47
N ASP A 197 4.96 -15.52 -14.62
CA ASP A 197 4.69 -15.64 -13.19
C ASP A 197 4.67 -14.27 -12.49
N TRP A 198 5.56 -13.35 -12.88
CA TRP A 198 5.55 -11.99 -12.36
C TRP A 198 4.24 -11.26 -12.72
N TRP A 199 3.76 -11.42 -13.96
CA TRP A 199 2.50 -10.82 -14.40
C TRP A 199 1.27 -11.44 -13.71
N TRP A 200 1.30 -12.74 -13.43
CA TRP A 200 0.24 -13.38 -12.65
C TRP A 200 0.20 -12.84 -11.22
N VAL A 201 1.35 -12.66 -10.56
CA VAL A 201 1.43 -12.05 -9.22
C VAL A 201 0.99 -10.59 -9.25
N PHE A 202 1.42 -9.81 -10.24
CA PHE A 202 0.97 -8.43 -10.44
C PHE A 202 -0.56 -8.34 -10.59
N LEU A 203 -1.16 -9.16 -11.44
CA LEU A 203 -2.60 -9.17 -11.66
C LEU A 203 -3.38 -9.66 -10.44
N THR A 204 -2.87 -10.68 -9.73
CA THR A 204 -3.42 -11.15 -8.46
C THR A 204 -3.49 -10.00 -7.46
N ARG A 205 -2.36 -9.29 -7.28
CA ARG A 205 -2.30 -8.14 -6.38
C ARG A 205 -3.23 -7.02 -6.80
N LEU A 206 -3.26 -6.68 -8.08
CA LEU A 206 -4.17 -5.66 -8.60
C LEU A 206 -5.63 -5.97 -8.25
N LEU A 207 -6.07 -7.20 -8.46
CA LEU A 207 -7.45 -7.63 -8.15
C LEU A 207 -7.73 -7.62 -6.65
N VAL A 208 -6.81 -8.14 -5.83
CA VAL A 208 -6.99 -8.17 -4.38
C VAL A 208 -6.99 -6.76 -3.80
N MET A 209 -6.09 -5.88 -4.26
CA MET A 209 -6.06 -4.47 -3.82
C MET A 209 -7.28 -3.69 -4.31
N LEU A 210 -7.81 -4.01 -5.49
CA LEU A 210 -9.05 -3.43 -6.01
C LEU A 210 -10.24 -3.80 -5.12
N GLY A 211 -10.34 -5.06 -4.71
CA GLY A 211 -11.33 -5.51 -3.74
C GLY A 211 -11.18 -4.84 -2.38
N PHE A 212 -9.95 -4.76 -1.86
CA PHE A 212 -9.63 -4.10 -0.60
C PHE A 212 -10.05 -2.62 -0.63
N SER A 213 -9.61 -1.87 -1.63
CA SER A 213 -9.92 -0.44 -1.75
C SER A 213 -11.41 -0.18 -1.97
N THR A 214 -12.10 -1.05 -2.72
CA THR A 214 -13.55 -0.93 -2.87
C THR A 214 -14.27 -1.08 -1.53
N LEU A 215 -13.89 -2.07 -0.71
CA LEU A 215 -14.46 -2.25 0.61
C LEU A 215 -14.14 -1.08 1.53
N GLU A 216 -12.86 -0.67 1.58
CA GLU A 216 -12.38 0.43 2.42
C GLU A 216 -13.14 1.73 2.16
N TYR A 217 -13.28 2.13 0.89
CA TYR A 217 -13.90 3.41 0.53
C TYR A 217 -15.43 3.42 0.65
N TYR A 218 -16.07 2.26 0.51
CA TYR A 218 -17.53 2.19 0.46
C TYR A 218 -18.16 1.57 1.71
N LEU A 219 -17.38 1.12 2.71
CA LEU A 219 -17.88 0.57 3.95
C LEU A 219 -18.75 1.58 4.73
N TYR A 220 -18.35 2.86 4.77
CA TYR A 220 -19.13 3.93 5.39
C TYR A 220 -20.54 4.02 4.77
N TYR A 221 -20.61 4.07 3.45
CA TYR A 221 -21.88 4.16 2.72
C TYR A 221 -22.72 2.90 2.88
N TYR A 222 -22.08 1.73 2.95
CA TYR A 222 -22.75 0.48 3.26
C TYR A 222 -23.41 0.53 4.64
N LEU A 223 -22.70 0.98 5.67
CA LEU A 223 -23.23 1.12 7.02
C LEU A 223 -24.40 2.13 7.06
N HIS A 224 -24.32 3.19 6.29
CA HIS A 224 -25.38 4.20 6.22
C HIS A 224 -26.62 3.70 5.47
N PHE A 225 -26.47 3.18 4.26
CA PHE A 225 -27.58 2.85 3.37
C PHE A 225 -28.13 1.44 3.56
N VAL A 226 -27.32 0.48 4.00
CA VAL A 226 -27.72 -0.93 4.15
C VAL A 226 -28.04 -1.27 5.61
N GLN A 227 -27.24 -0.76 6.56
CA GLN A 227 -27.48 -0.96 7.99
C GLN A 227 -28.32 0.15 8.63
N HIS A 228 -28.70 1.17 7.84
CA HIS A 228 -29.56 2.29 8.25
C HIS A 228 -29.03 3.09 9.46
N LEU A 229 -27.70 3.15 9.63
CA LEU A 229 -27.09 3.93 10.69
C LEU A 229 -27.11 5.43 10.36
N LYS A 230 -27.68 6.24 11.24
CA LYS A 230 -27.66 7.71 11.12
C LYS A 230 -26.23 8.26 11.23
N ASN A 231 -25.43 7.69 12.11
CA ASN A 231 -24.00 7.98 12.26
C ASN A 231 -23.19 6.68 12.15
N PRO A 232 -22.60 6.37 10.98
CA PRO A 232 -21.78 5.17 10.78
C PRO A 232 -20.40 5.19 11.44
N ASN A 233 -19.86 6.37 11.81
CA ASN A 233 -18.47 6.51 12.26
C ASN A 233 -18.09 5.57 13.41
N PRO A 234 -18.84 5.45 14.52
CA PRO A 234 -18.43 4.57 15.62
C PRO A 234 -18.35 3.09 15.20
N MET A 235 -19.23 2.66 14.29
CA MET A 235 -19.21 1.29 13.79
C MET A 235 -18.08 1.08 12.76
N LEU A 236 -17.78 2.09 11.95
CA LEU A 236 -16.64 2.09 11.04
C LEU A 236 -15.34 1.97 11.83
N ASP A 237 -15.16 2.79 12.87
CA ASP A 237 -13.99 2.76 13.75
C ASP A 237 -13.82 1.38 14.40
N GLN A 238 -14.92 0.81 14.93
CA GLN A 238 -14.92 -0.53 15.49
C GLN A 238 -14.51 -1.59 14.46
N ALA A 239 -15.05 -1.51 13.25
CA ALA A 239 -14.71 -2.43 12.18
C ALA A 239 -13.23 -2.29 11.76
N LEU A 240 -12.71 -1.08 11.62
CA LEU A 240 -11.30 -0.82 11.29
C LEU A 240 -10.35 -1.32 12.38
N ILE A 241 -10.69 -1.12 13.66
CA ILE A 241 -9.93 -1.66 14.80
C ILE A 241 -9.95 -3.19 14.74
N ALA A 242 -11.11 -3.81 14.51
CA ALA A 242 -11.24 -5.25 14.39
C ALA A 242 -10.39 -5.83 13.26
N VAL A 243 -10.43 -5.22 12.06
CA VAL A 243 -9.56 -5.57 10.92
C VAL A 243 -8.10 -5.48 11.31
N THR A 244 -7.69 -4.37 11.93
CA THR A 244 -6.29 -4.12 12.29
C THR A 244 -5.79 -5.12 13.31
N LEU A 245 -6.53 -5.37 14.40
CA LEU A 245 -6.13 -6.33 15.42
C LEU A 245 -6.04 -7.76 14.87
N ALA A 246 -7.03 -8.18 14.06
CA ALA A 246 -7.01 -9.49 13.43
C ALA A 246 -5.85 -9.64 12.43
N SER A 247 -5.55 -8.59 11.65
CA SER A 247 -4.43 -8.61 10.71
C SER A 247 -3.07 -8.65 11.42
N LEU A 248 -2.90 -7.96 12.54
CA LEU A 248 -1.69 -8.05 13.37
C LEU A 248 -1.41 -9.48 13.82
N LEU A 249 -2.44 -10.20 14.26
CA LEU A 249 -2.30 -11.60 14.68
C LEU A 249 -1.93 -12.51 13.51
N SER A 250 -2.51 -12.29 12.35
CA SER A 250 -2.31 -13.18 11.18
C SER A 250 -1.04 -12.90 10.39
N VAL A 251 -0.53 -11.66 10.39
CA VAL A 251 0.68 -11.28 9.63
C VAL A 251 1.89 -12.13 10.00
N LEU A 252 2.20 -12.25 11.30
CA LEU A 252 3.38 -13.01 11.76
C LEU A 252 3.16 -14.53 11.65
N THR A 253 1.98 -15.00 12.07
CA THR A 253 1.66 -16.42 12.03
C THR A 253 1.63 -16.97 10.60
N ALA A 254 1.03 -16.23 9.67
CA ALA A 254 0.98 -16.64 8.27
C ALA A 254 2.34 -16.54 7.57
N GLY A 255 3.17 -15.53 7.90
CA GLY A 255 4.53 -15.44 7.38
C GLY A 255 5.39 -16.65 7.80
N TRP A 256 5.37 -16.97 9.10
CA TRP A 256 6.08 -18.16 9.62
C TRP A 256 5.55 -19.47 9.02
N LEU A 257 4.24 -19.61 8.92
CA LEU A 257 3.60 -20.81 8.35
C LEU A 257 3.93 -20.96 6.86
N SER A 258 3.94 -19.86 6.12
CA SER A 258 4.31 -19.80 4.72
C SER A 258 5.75 -20.26 4.48
N ASP A 259 6.70 -19.84 5.32
CA ASP A 259 8.09 -20.25 5.21
C ASP A 259 8.27 -21.71 5.63
N ARG A 260 7.62 -22.17 6.70
CA ARG A 260 7.70 -23.54 7.18
C ARG A 260 7.19 -24.55 6.17
N PHE A 261 6.06 -24.26 5.51
CA PHE A 261 5.46 -25.18 4.53
C PHE A 261 5.91 -24.92 3.09
N GLN A 262 6.63 -23.82 2.81
CA GLN A 262 7.07 -23.40 1.49
C GLN A 262 5.91 -23.37 0.46
N ARG A 263 4.69 -22.94 0.90
CA ARG A 263 3.45 -22.95 0.10
C ARG A 263 2.84 -21.55 0.02
N ARG A 264 3.63 -20.59 -0.48
CA ARG A 264 3.24 -19.17 -0.53
C ARG A 264 1.97 -18.91 -1.33
N LYS A 265 1.80 -19.59 -2.47
CA LYS A 265 0.58 -19.47 -3.30
C LYS A 265 -0.69 -19.84 -2.54
N ILE A 266 -0.62 -20.91 -1.75
CA ILE A 266 -1.77 -21.37 -0.97
C ILE A 266 -2.14 -20.33 0.08
N MET A 267 -1.16 -19.73 0.75
CA MET A 267 -1.41 -18.70 1.76
C MET A 267 -2.00 -17.42 1.14
N VAL A 268 -1.47 -16.97 0.01
CA VAL A 268 -2.03 -15.82 -0.75
C VAL A 268 -3.48 -16.13 -1.18
N SER A 269 -3.72 -17.33 -1.73
CA SER A 269 -5.06 -17.76 -2.14
C SER A 269 -6.03 -17.83 -0.96
N LEU A 270 -5.62 -18.45 0.15
CA LEU A 270 -6.42 -18.54 1.38
C LEU A 270 -6.73 -17.15 1.95
N GLY A 271 -5.73 -16.27 2.04
CA GLY A 271 -5.95 -14.89 2.48
C GLY A 271 -7.00 -14.16 1.63
N GLY A 272 -6.88 -14.27 0.32
CA GLY A 272 -7.84 -13.70 -0.63
C GLY A 272 -9.24 -14.32 -0.52
N LEU A 273 -9.35 -15.64 -0.38
CA LEU A 273 -10.63 -16.33 -0.19
C LEU A 273 -11.30 -15.95 1.13
N VAL A 274 -10.54 -15.83 2.23
CA VAL A 274 -11.06 -15.40 3.53
C VAL A 274 -11.58 -13.96 3.46
N MET A 275 -10.82 -13.04 2.82
CA MET A 275 -11.29 -11.68 2.57
C MET A 275 -12.55 -11.66 1.70
N GLY A 276 -12.59 -12.48 0.65
CA GLY A 276 -13.75 -12.62 -0.22
C GLY A 276 -14.97 -13.13 0.53
N ALA A 277 -14.84 -14.18 1.32
CA ALA A 277 -15.93 -14.72 2.14
C ALA A 277 -16.45 -13.69 3.15
N ALA A 278 -15.57 -12.90 3.78
CA ALA A 278 -15.95 -11.79 4.63
C ALA A 278 -16.71 -10.70 3.86
N ALA A 279 -16.24 -10.30 2.67
CA ALA A 279 -16.92 -9.34 1.81
C ALA A 279 -18.32 -9.82 1.40
N LEU A 280 -18.46 -11.10 1.07
CA LEU A 280 -19.75 -11.72 0.78
C LEU A 280 -20.63 -11.79 2.03
N GLY A 281 -20.05 -12.05 3.20
CA GLY A 281 -20.74 -12.03 4.49
C GLY A 281 -21.41 -10.70 4.78
N PHE A 282 -20.76 -9.57 4.46
CA PHE A 282 -21.38 -8.25 4.58
C PHE A 282 -22.66 -8.12 3.76
N VAL A 283 -22.79 -8.77 2.59
CA VAL A 283 -24.02 -8.73 1.76
C VAL A 283 -25.25 -9.24 2.53
N PHE A 284 -25.05 -10.27 3.36
CA PHE A 284 -26.13 -10.94 4.11
C PHE A 284 -26.25 -10.46 5.56
N THR A 285 -25.39 -9.56 5.99
CA THR A 285 -25.35 -9.06 7.37
C THR A 285 -26.62 -8.31 7.73
N LYS A 286 -27.21 -8.68 8.90
CA LYS A 286 -28.42 -8.08 9.45
C LYS A 286 -28.21 -7.42 10.82
N SER A 287 -27.00 -7.54 11.39
CA SER A 287 -26.69 -7.00 12.72
C SER A 287 -25.29 -6.41 12.77
N LEU A 288 -25.08 -5.43 13.65
CA LEU A 288 -23.78 -4.79 13.85
C LEU A 288 -22.72 -5.76 14.40
N THR A 289 -23.14 -6.75 15.20
CA THR A 289 -22.25 -7.81 15.68
C THR A 289 -21.69 -8.63 14.52
N MET A 290 -22.50 -8.96 13.51
CA MET A 290 -22.03 -9.65 12.31
C MET A 290 -21.04 -8.78 11.52
N VAL A 291 -21.24 -7.45 11.46
CA VAL A 291 -20.27 -6.53 10.84
C VAL A 291 -18.90 -6.70 11.49
N THR A 292 -18.84 -6.70 12.83
CA THR A 292 -17.57 -6.89 13.57
C THR A 292 -16.96 -8.26 13.31
N ILE A 293 -17.76 -9.34 13.29
CA ILE A 293 -17.27 -10.70 13.01
C ILE A 293 -16.65 -10.77 11.60
N PHE A 294 -17.33 -10.23 10.59
CA PHE A 294 -16.80 -10.22 9.23
C PHE A 294 -15.61 -9.27 9.09
N ALA A 295 -15.54 -8.18 9.86
CA ALA A 295 -14.37 -7.32 9.92
C ALA A 295 -13.15 -8.07 10.51
N LEU A 296 -13.33 -8.83 11.60
CA LEU A 296 -12.26 -9.70 12.15
C LEU A 296 -11.82 -10.76 11.12
N MET A 297 -12.77 -11.44 10.48
CA MET A 297 -12.47 -12.43 9.43
C MET A 297 -11.71 -11.79 8.26
N PHE A 298 -12.13 -10.61 7.82
CA PHE A 298 -11.44 -9.86 6.78
C PHE A 298 -10.00 -9.51 7.19
N GLY A 299 -9.81 -9.06 8.43
CA GLY A 299 -8.49 -8.76 8.98
C GLY A 299 -7.55 -9.96 9.01
N LEU A 300 -8.04 -11.16 9.41
CA LEU A 300 -7.26 -12.40 9.36
C LEU A 300 -6.82 -12.72 7.93
N GLY A 301 -7.72 -12.61 6.95
CA GLY A 301 -7.40 -12.80 5.54
C GLY A 301 -6.39 -11.78 5.03
N TYR A 302 -6.58 -10.50 5.38
CA TYR A 302 -5.71 -9.40 4.95
C TYR A 302 -4.29 -9.52 5.49
N GLY A 303 -4.10 -9.83 6.76
CA GLY A 303 -2.78 -10.02 7.34
C GLY A 303 -2.06 -11.25 6.74
N THR A 304 -2.79 -12.36 6.52
CA THR A 304 -2.27 -13.53 5.82
C THR A 304 -1.82 -13.18 4.40
N TYR A 305 -2.65 -12.45 3.66
CA TYR A 305 -2.32 -11.97 2.33
C TYR A 305 -1.10 -11.04 2.35
N LEU A 306 -1.10 -10.03 3.21
CA LEU A 306 -0.07 -8.98 3.25
C LEU A 306 1.34 -9.55 3.47
N SER A 307 1.49 -10.49 4.42
CA SER A 307 2.79 -11.11 4.72
C SER A 307 3.28 -12.01 3.59
N THR A 308 2.38 -12.73 2.93
CA THR A 308 2.75 -13.75 1.93
C THR A 308 2.81 -13.20 0.50
N ASP A 309 2.02 -12.18 0.16
CA ASP A 309 2.03 -11.53 -1.15
C ASP A 309 3.37 -10.84 -1.44
N TRP A 310 3.93 -10.15 -0.44
CA TRP A 310 5.25 -9.56 -0.58
C TRP A 310 6.34 -10.60 -0.83
N ALA A 311 6.35 -11.69 -0.05
CA ALA A 311 7.30 -12.78 -0.22
C ALA A 311 7.15 -13.43 -1.60
N LEU A 312 5.90 -13.65 -2.05
CA LEU A 312 5.60 -14.21 -3.37
C LEU A 312 6.10 -13.28 -4.50
N ALA A 313 5.90 -11.97 -4.36
CA ALA A 313 6.40 -10.99 -5.32
C ALA A 313 7.92 -11.07 -5.48
N VAL A 314 8.64 -11.14 -4.37
CA VAL A 314 10.10 -11.25 -4.34
C VAL A 314 10.59 -12.56 -5.00
N ASP A 315 9.87 -13.67 -4.82
CA ASP A 315 10.26 -14.98 -5.38
C ASP A 315 10.10 -15.09 -6.89
N VAL A 316 9.17 -14.31 -7.47
CA VAL A 316 8.93 -14.31 -8.93
C VAL A 316 9.68 -13.20 -9.66
N LEU A 317 10.49 -12.39 -8.96
CA LEU A 317 11.28 -11.36 -9.60
C LEU A 317 12.09 -11.94 -10.77
N PRO A 318 12.20 -11.22 -11.89
CA PRO A 318 13.11 -11.57 -12.96
C PRO A 318 14.55 -11.74 -12.43
N PRO A 319 15.32 -12.70 -12.90
CA PRO A 319 16.70 -12.92 -12.47
C PRO A 319 17.63 -11.86 -13.06
N THR A 320 17.37 -10.60 -12.72
CA THR A 320 18.12 -9.43 -13.18
C THR A 320 18.54 -8.62 -11.95
N ASN A 321 19.57 -7.79 -12.10
CA ASN A 321 20.01 -6.88 -11.03
C ASN A 321 19.08 -5.64 -10.88
N ASN A 322 17.81 -5.76 -11.27
CA ASN A 322 16.83 -4.66 -11.30
C ASN A 322 15.71 -4.82 -10.25
N ALA A 323 16.00 -5.43 -9.10
CA ALA A 323 14.99 -5.78 -8.10
C ALA A 323 14.18 -4.57 -7.60
N ALA A 324 14.81 -3.41 -7.36
CA ALA A 324 14.09 -2.22 -6.90
C ALA A 324 13.17 -1.65 -7.98
N LYS A 325 13.59 -1.66 -9.24
CA LYS A 325 12.74 -1.27 -10.38
C LYS A 325 11.52 -2.20 -10.48
N ASP A 326 11.74 -3.51 -10.43
CA ASP A 326 10.69 -4.50 -10.60
C ASP A 326 9.70 -4.50 -9.42
N MET A 327 10.18 -4.27 -8.20
CA MET A 327 9.34 -4.03 -7.02
C MET A 327 8.59 -2.68 -7.10
N GLY A 328 9.22 -1.65 -7.67
CA GLY A 328 8.55 -0.38 -7.97
C GLY A 328 7.39 -0.56 -8.95
N LEU A 329 7.60 -1.30 -10.04
CA LEU A 329 6.54 -1.66 -10.98
C LEU A 329 5.42 -2.49 -10.32
N TRP A 330 5.80 -3.44 -9.46
CA TRP A 330 4.83 -4.22 -8.69
C TRP A 330 3.97 -3.35 -7.77
N SER A 331 4.56 -2.32 -7.15
CA SER A 331 3.83 -1.36 -6.30
C SER A 331 2.79 -0.54 -7.06
N ILE A 332 2.98 -0.32 -8.37
CA ILE A 332 1.99 0.35 -9.24
C ILE A 332 0.66 -0.39 -9.23
N SER A 333 0.65 -1.72 -9.10
CA SER A 333 -0.59 -2.51 -9.03
C SER A 333 -1.53 -2.02 -7.93
N GLN A 334 -1.00 -1.58 -6.80
CA GLN A 334 -1.79 -1.02 -5.69
C GLN A 334 -2.37 0.36 -6.04
N THR A 335 -1.56 1.27 -6.60
CA THR A 335 -2.02 2.62 -6.97
C THR A 335 -3.08 2.56 -8.07
N VAL A 336 -2.86 1.71 -9.07
CA VAL A 336 -3.84 1.47 -10.15
C VAL A 336 -5.13 0.87 -9.58
N ALA A 337 -5.02 -0.10 -8.65
CA ALA A 337 -6.19 -0.70 -8.01
C ALA A 337 -7.01 0.32 -7.21
N GLN A 338 -6.37 1.18 -6.43
CA GLN A 338 -7.04 2.24 -5.66
C GLN A 338 -7.83 3.21 -6.56
N THR A 339 -7.20 3.65 -7.66
CA THR A 339 -7.85 4.54 -8.63
C THR A 339 -8.97 3.82 -9.38
N ALA A 340 -8.75 2.59 -9.81
CA ALA A 340 -9.74 1.80 -10.52
C ALA A 340 -10.93 1.43 -9.63
N ALA A 341 -10.72 1.20 -8.33
CA ALA A 341 -11.77 0.87 -7.37
C ALA A 341 -12.86 1.97 -7.34
N THR A 342 -12.45 3.23 -7.21
CA THR A 342 -13.38 4.36 -7.18
C THR A 342 -14.07 4.56 -8.52
N ALA A 343 -13.35 4.43 -9.64
CA ALA A 343 -13.91 4.58 -10.98
C ALA A 343 -14.94 3.48 -11.31
N LEU A 344 -14.57 2.20 -11.09
CA LEU A 344 -15.46 1.07 -11.36
C LEU A 344 -16.68 1.04 -10.43
N ALA A 345 -16.48 1.32 -9.14
CA ALA A 345 -17.57 1.44 -8.19
C ALA A 345 -18.50 2.62 -8.53
N GLY A 346 -17.95 3.77 -8.91
CA GLY A 346 -18.73 4.94 -9.32
C GLY A 346 -19.60 4.65 -10.54
N VAL A 347 -19.04 4.06 -11.60
CA VAL A 347 -19.80 3.63 -12.78
C VAL A 347 -20.90 2.63 -12.39
N PHE A 348 -20.55 1.59 -11.63
CA PHE A 348 -21.53 0.61 -11.18
C PHE A 348 -22.67 1.25 -10.38
N LEU A 349 -22.37 2.08 -9.39
CA LEU A 349 -23.35 2.70 -8.51
C LEU A 349 -24.26 3.67 -9.28
N THR A 350 -23.77 4.38 -10.30
CA THR A 350 -24.58 5.28 -11.13
C THR A 350 -25.77 4.54 -11.77
N PHE A 351 -25.55 3.33 -12.26
CA PHE A 351 -26.62 2.51 -12.84
C PHE A 351 -27.41 1.73 -11.79
N ALA A 352 -26.71 1.14 -10.81
CA ALA A 352 -27.32 0.25 -9.83
C ALA A 352 -28.25 0.96 -8.86
N VAL A 353 -27.89 2.19 -8.41
CA VAL A 353 -28.72 2.98 -7.48
C VAL A 353 -30.05 3.37 -8.13
N VAL A 354 -30.01 3.80 -9.39
CA VAL A 354 -31.22 4.18 -10.13
C VAL A 354 -32.15 2.99 -10.34
N ARG A 355 -31.59 1.78 -10.58
CA ARG A 355 -32.37 0.60 -10.91
C ARG A 355 -32.84 -0.21 -9.70
N TRP A 356 -32.02 -0.27 -8.64
CA TRP A 356 -32.22 -1.18 -7.50
C TRP A 356 -32.34 -0.44 -6.15
N GLY A 357 -32.12 0.87 -6.14
CA GLY A 357 -32.03 1.65 -4.91
C GLY A 357 -30.69 1.45 -4.17
N ASN A 358 -30.41 2.33 -3.20
CA ASN A 358 -29.13 2.38 -2.51
C ASN A 358 -28.76 1.06 -1.84
N ALA A 359 -29.65 0.47 -1.04
CA ALA A 359 -29.31 -0.72 -0.26
C ALA A 359 -28.88 -1.92 -1.13
N LEU A 360 -29.59 -2.20 -2.23
CA LEU A 360 -29.24 -3.28 -3.14
C LEU A 360 -28.00 -2.95 -3.98
N ALA A 361 -27.81 -1.68 -4.38
CA ALA A 361 -26.63 -1.24 -5.10
C ALA A 361 -25.34 -1.44 -4.29
N TYR A 362 -25.33 -1.05 -3.01
CA TYR A 362 -24.16 -1.26 -2.14
C TYR A 362 -23.92 -2.74 -1.81
N ARG A 363 -24.99 -3.56 -1.68
CA ARG A 363 -24.82 -5.03 -1.59
C ARG A 363 -24.21 -5.59 -2.87
N GLY A 364 -24.68 -5.16 -4.04
CA GLY A 364 -24.11 -5.55 -5.35
C GLY A 364 -22.64 -5.16 -5.49
N LEU A 365 -22.25 -4.00 -4.97
CA LEU A 365 -20.85 -3.57 -4.94
C LEU A 365 -19.98 -4.55 -4.12
N PHE A 366 -20.49 -5.07 -2.99
CA PHE A 366 -19.74 -6.04 -2.18
C PHE A 366 -19.71 -7.44 -2.80
N VAL A 367 -20.72 -7.81 -3.60
CA VAL A 367 -20.65 -9.01 -4.46
C VAL A 367 -19.54 -8.84 -5.52
N MET A 368 -19.42 -7.66 -6.13
CA MET A 368 -18.33 -7.35 -7.07
C MET A 368 -16.97 -7.42 -6.35
N THR A 369 -16.87 -6.90 -5.13
CA THR A 369 -15.68 -7.02 -4.27
C THR A 369 -15.31 -8.48 -4.00
N PHE A 370 -16.28 -9.34 -3.68
CA PHE A 370 -16.07 -10.79 -3.58
C PHE A 370 -15.50 -11.39 -4.87
N ALA A 371 -16.05 -11.00 -6.03
CA ALA A 371 -15.56 -11.49 -7.32
C ALA A 371 -14.10 -11.10 -7.56
N TYR A 372 -13.67 -9.90 -7.17
CA TYR A 372 -12.27 -9.48 -7.26
C TYR A 372 -11.35 -10.36 -6.40
N PHE A 373 -11.71 -10.63 -5.14
CA PHE A 373 -10.95 -11.51 -4.27
C PHE A 373 -10.91 -12.95 -4.80
N LEU A 374 -12.03 -13.48 -5.27
CA LEU A 374 -12.11 -14.82 -5.83
C LEU A 374 -11.22 -14.95 -7.07
N LEU A 375 -11.32 -14.01 -8.00
CA LEU A 375 -10.49 -14.01 -9.21
C LEU A 375 -9.00 -13.90 -8.85
N GLY A 376 -8.61 -13.00 -7.96
CA GLY A 376 -7.24 -12.88 -7.48
C GLY A 376 -6.74 -14.19 -6.86
N SER A 377 -7.53 -14.80 -6.00
CA SER A 377 -7.20 -16.08 -5.33
C SER A 377 -7.08 -17.26 -6.30
N VAL A 378 -7.86 -17.26 -7.38
CA VAL A 378 -7.77 -18.30 -8.42
C VAL A 378 -6.57 -18.03 -9.33
N LEU A 379 -6.32 -16.77 -9.72
CA LEU A 379 -5.23 -16.44 -10.63
C LEU A 379 -3.85 -16.72 -10.06
N VAL A 380 -3.65 -16.60 -8.75
CA VAL A 380 -2.37 -16.94 -8.11
C VAL A 380 -1.98 -18.40 -8.35
N THR A 381 -2.93 -19.30 -8.57
CA THR A 381 -2.64 -20.72 -8.89
C THR A 381 -1.92 -20.91 -10.22
N ARG A 382 -2.01 -19.91 -11.15
CA ARG A 382 -1.31 -19.92 -12.44
C ARG A 382 0.19 -19.67 -12.32
N VAL A 383 0.67 -19.16 -11.20
CA VAL A 383 2.11 -19.00 -10.92
C VAL A 383 2.75 -20.40 -10.87
N ARG A 384 3.79 -20.63 -11.67
CA ARG A 384 4.41 -21.96 -11.81
C ARG A 384 5.74 -22.09 -11.06
N LYS A 385 6.49 -21.00 -10.94
CA LYS A 385 7.85 -20.96 -10.42
C LYS A 385 7.93 -21.17 -8.91
N VAL A 386 6.84 -20.94 -8.18
CA VAL A 386 6.76 -21.05 -6.71
C VAL A 386 5.72 -22.10 -6.33
N ARG A 387 5.90 -22.78 -5.19
CA ARG A 387 4.96 -23.77 -4.64
C ARG A 387 3.94 -23.17 -3.66
#